data_eb47e0942bb96bcd860fd4ac191953ec
#
_entry.id   eb47e0942bb96bcd860fd4ac191953ec
#
_cell.length_a   1.000
_cell.length_b   1.000
_cell.length_c   1.000
_cell.angle_alpha   90.00
_cell.angle_beta   90.00
_cell.angle_gamma   90.00
#
_symmetry.space_group_name_H-M   'P 1'
#
loop_
_entity.id
_entity.type
_entity.pdbx_description
1 polymer ?
#
loop_
_entity_poly.entity_id
_entity_poly.type
_entity_poly.pdbx_seq_one_letter_code
_entity_poly.pdbx_strand_id
1 'polypeptide(L)'
;MRLTIVGCSGSYPGPDSPASCYLLEADVGDGEDKRVWRILLDLGNGALGQLHRYVDPLSIDAVLISHHHADHCLDMCGYYVMRKYHPTGPQPPIPVWGPAGTAERVARAYELPVDPGMTEEFDFHTYDGPFTIGPFTILPIPVDHPIEAYGMRISAGGSTMGYSGDTAPCEGLDRIAANVRLLLCEASFRDTDENP
;
A
#
# COMPACT_ATOMS: atom_id res chain seq x y z
N MET A 1 -9.30 10.04 -10.24
CA MET A 1 -8.27 9.29 -9.51
C MET A 1 -6.90 9.73 -10.00
N ARG A 2 -5.96 10.02 -9.11
CA ARG A 2 -4.57 10.41 -9.38
C ARG A 2 -3.62 9.42 -8.71
N LEU A 3 -2.60 8.96 -9.43
CA LEU A 3 -1.51 8.13 -8.92
C LEU A 3 -0.25 8.98 -8.80
N THR A 4 0.42 8.92 -7.64
CA THR A 4 1.74 9.49 -7.40
C THR A 4 2.70 8.37 -7.01
N ILE A 5 3.81 8.25 -7.72
CA ILE A 5 4.89 7.32 -7.39
C ILE A 5 5.72 7.95 -6.27
N VAL A 6 5.59 7.44 -5.06
CA VAL A 6 6.37 7.88 -3.90
C VAL A 6 7.70 7.14 -3.86
N GLY A 7 7.68 5.85 -4.13
CA GLY A 7 8.84 4.98 -4.22
C GLY A 7 8.64 3.81 -5.17
N CYS A 8 9.68 3.47 -5.94
CA CYS A 8 9.66 2.38 -6.91
C CYS A 8 11.07 1.83 -7.20
N SER A 9 11.98 1.85 -6.21
CA SER A 9 13.35 1.40 -6.46
C SER A 9 13.54 -0.12 -6.35
N GLY A 10 12.47 -0.88 -6.15
CA GLY A 10 12.50 -2.34 -6.02
C GLY A 10 12.86 -2.79 -4.61
N SER A 11 13.59 -3.90 -4.48
CA SER A 11 13.82 -4.64 -3.23
C SER A 11 14.54 -3.86 -2.11
N TYR A 12 15.13 -2.71 -2.43
CA TYR A 12 15.76 -1.82 -1.44
C TYR A 12 15.76 -0.37 -1.91
N PRO A 13 15.81 0.61 -0.98
CA PRO A 13 15.83 2.03 -1.34
C PRO A 13 17.05 2.39 -2.16
N GLY A 14 16.85 3.15 -3.23
CA GLY A 14 17.92 3.84 -3.96
C GLY A 14 18.16 5.25 -3.39
N PRO A 15 19.19 5.97 -3.90
CA PRO A 15 19.51 7.32 -3.43
C PRO A 15 18.40 8.34 -3.68
N ASP A 16 17.63 8.17 -4.75
CA ASP A 16 16.60 9.12 -5.18
C ASP A 16 15.17 8.58 -5.07
N SER A 17 15.00 7.29 -4.75
CA SER A 17 13.70 6.65 -4.63
C SER A 17 13.71 5.63 -3.49
N PRO A 18 12.73 5.63 -2.60
CA PRO A 18 12.53 4.56 -1.64
C PRO A 18 11.99 3.30 -2.31
N ALA A 19 11.83 2.25 -1.51
CA ALA A 19 11.14 1.03 -1.90
C ALA A 19 9.65 1.28 -2.22
N SER A 20 8.89 0.25 -2.52
CA SER A 20 7.53 0.34 -3.06
C SER A 20 6.58 1.17 -2.18
N CYS A 21 6.07 2.26 -2.74
CA CYS A 21 4.98 3.05 -2.16
C CYS A 21 4.31 3.90 -3.23
N TYR A 22 2.99 3.79 -3.33
CA TYR A 22 2.22 4.49 -4.34
C TYR A 22 1.00 5.15 -3.69
N LEU A 23 0.88 6.48 -3.86
CA LEU A 23 -0.23 7.26 -3.33
C LEU A 23 -1.33 7.37 -4.37
N LEU A 24 -2.52 6.91 -4.02
CA LEU A 24 -3.73 7.14 -4.80
C LEU A 24 -4.61 8.18 -4.13
N GLU A 25 -5.09 9.14 -4.94
CA GLU A 25 -5.99 10.19 -4.50
C GLU A 25 -7.24 10.24 -5.39
N ALA A 26 -8.39 10.47 -4.74
CA ALA A 26 -9.65 10.72 -5.45
C ALA A 26 -10.47 11.79 -4.72
N ASP A 27 -11.01 12.72 -5.50
CA ASP A 27 -11.88 13.79 -5.01
C ASP A 27 -13.32 13.29 -4.92
N VAL A 28 -14.02 13.67 -3.85
CA VAL A 28 -15.47 13.47 -3.66
C VAL A 28 -16.09 14.78 -3.24
N GLY A 29 -17.29 15.07 -3.77
CA GLY A 29 -18.01 16.30 -3.51
C GLY A 29 -17.50 17.49 -4.34
N ASP A 30 -18.20 18.59 -4.25
CA ASP A 30 -17.93 19.85 -4.96
C ASP A 30 -17.91 21.03 -3.97
N GLY A 31 -17.21 22.09 -4.34
CA GLY A 31 -17.15 23.33 -3.55
C GLY A 31 -16.58 23.13 -2.14
N GLU A 32 -17.31 23.60 -1.11
CA GLU A 32 -16.88 23.53 0.29
C GLU A 32 -16.92 22.11 0.87
N ASP A 33 -17.73 21.21 0.28
CA ASP A 33 -17.84 19.80 0.69
C ASP A 33 -16.80 18.88 0.02
N LYS A 34 -15.86 19.44 -0.72
CA LYS A 34 -14.83 18.68 -1.42
C LYS A 34 -13.89 18.04 -0.42
N ARG A 35 -13.79 16.69 -0.47
CA ARG A 35 -12.81 15.89 0.27
C ARG A 35 -11.89 15.14 -0.69
N VAL A 36 -10.60 15.17 -0.43
CA VAL A 36 -9.62 14.31 -1.09
C VAL A 36 -9.38 13.08 -0.24
N TRP A 37 -9.72 11.91 -0.78
CA TRP A 37 -9.42 10.62 -0.17
C TRP A 37 -8.05 10.15 -0.65
N ARG A 38 -7.26 9.60 0.29
CA ARG A 38 -5.88 9.17 0.08
C ARG A 38 -5.65 7.77 0.59
N ILE A 39 -5.23 6.87 -0.28
CA ILE A 39 -4.80 5.52 0.11
C ILE A 39 -3.38 5.26 -0.37
N LEU A 40 -2.63 4.50 0.41
CA LEU A 40 -1.31 4.01 0.01
C LEU A 40 -1.41 2.57 -0.48
N LEU A 41 -0.72 2.26 -1.57
CA LEU A 41 -0.40 0.90 -1.98
C LEU A 41 1.04 0.67 -1.58
N ASP A 42 1.25 -0.21 -0.62
CA ASP A 42 2.48 -0.49 0.08
C ASP A 42 3.11 0.71 0.82
N LEU A 43 3.96 0.41 1.77
CA LEU A 43 4.75 1.37 2.53
C LEU A 43 6.11 0.75 2.87
N GLY A 44 6.93 0.57 1.84
CA GLY A 44 8.26 0.01 1.92
C GLY A 44 9.27 0.94 2.57
N ASN A 45 10.43 0.40 2.87
CA ASN A 45 11.46 1.12 3.61
C ASN A 45 11.95 2.40 2.89
N GLY A 46 12.02 3.49 3.66
CA GLY A 46 12.34 4.85 3.22
C GLY A 46 11.15 5.64 2.66
N ALA A 47 10.01 4.99 2.43
CA ALA A 47 8.85 5.60 1.77
C ALA A 47 8.15 6.64 2.63
N LEU A 48 8.05 6.43 3.95
CA LEU A 48 7.43 7.38 4.86
C LEU A 48 8.12 8.76 4.80
N GLY A 49 9.45 8.78 4.78
CA GLY A 49 10.22 10.01 4.65
C GLY A 49 9.97 10.74 3.34
N GLN A 50 9.87 9.99 2.24
CA GLN A 50 9.59 10.55 0.92
C GLN A 50 8.14 11.03 0.79
N LEU A 51 7.18 10.34 1.43
CA LEU A 51 5.74 10.68 1.40
C LEU A 51 5.48 12.12 1.89
N HIS A 52 6.24 12.61 2.87
CA HIS A 52 6.17 14.01 3.36
C HIS A 52 6.38 15.07 2.27
N ARG A 53 7.00 14.73 1.15
CA ARG A 53 7.19 15.67 0.02
C ARG A 53 5.93 15.85 -0.81
N TYR A 54 4.96 14.95 -0.68
CA TYR A 54 3.74 14.95 -1.49
C TYR A 54 2.52 15.31 -0.68
N VAL A 55 2.39 14.74 0.52
CA VAL A 55 1.25 14.96 1.42
C VAL A 55 1.72 14.89 2.89
N ASP A 56 0.90 15.41 3.79
CA ASP A 56 1.01 15.08 5.21
C ASP A 56 0.62 13.60 5.41
N PRO A 57 1.51 12.73 5.91
CA PRO A 57 1.17 11.32 6.13
C PRO A 57 -0.03 11.11 7.06
N LEU A 58 -0.34 12.05 7.96
CA LEU A 58 -1.54 11.97 8.78
C LEU A 58 -2.83 12.17 8.00
N SER A 59 -2.76 12.66 6.75
CA SER A 59 -3.91 12.77 5.85
C SER A 59 -4.23 11.49 5.06
N ILE A 60 -3.53 10.39 5.31
CA ILE A 60 -3.79 9.10 4.68
C ILE A 60 -5.00 8.44 5.35
N ASP A 61 -5.95 8.01 4.53
CA ASP A 61 -7.19 7.37 4.98
C ASP A 61 -7.05 5.85 5.16
N ALA A 62 -6.15 5.20 4.43
CA ALA A 62 -5.87 3.77 4.57
C ALA A 62 -4.55 3.35 3.92
N VAL A 63 -4.01 2.20 4.34
CA VAL A 63 -2.84 1.55 3.73
C VAL A 63 -3.23 0.15 3.26
N LEU A 64 -2.83 -0.22 2.05
CA LEU A 64 -3.05 -1.52 1.45
C LEU A 64 -1.69 -2.19 1.20
N ILE A 65 -1.39 -3.25 1.93
CA ILE A 65 -0.13 -4.00 1.82
C ILE A 65 -0.31 -5.17 0.88
N SER A 66 0.47 -5.22 -0.20
CA SER A 66 0.42 -6.31 -1.18
C SER A 66 0.92 -7.63 -0.59
N HIS A 67 2.04 -7.60 0.12
CA HIS A 67 2.67 -8.74 0.78
C HIS A 67 3.68 -8.30 1.87
N HIS A 68 4.28 -9.27 2.59
CA HIS A 68 5.03 -9.00 3.81
C HIS A 68 6.56 -8.86 3.63
N HIS A 69 7.09 -8.71 2.41
CA HIS A 69 8.49 -8.37 2.25
C HIS A 69 8.78 -6.94 2.76
N ALA A 70 10.01 -6.72 3.20
CA ALA A 70 10.40 -5.48 3.88
C ALA A 70 10.20 -4.23 3.01
N ASP A 71 10.49 -4.36 1.74
CA ASP A 71 10.38 -3.31 0.73
C ASP A 71 8.93 -2.93 0.37
N HIS A 72 7.94 -3.62 0.96
CA HIS A 72 6.51 -3.32 0.82
C HIS A 72 5.81 -2.91 2.11
N CYS A 73 6.38 -3.20 3.30
CA CYS A 73 5.65 -2.97 4.54
C CYS A 73 6.47 -2.37 5.70
N LEU A 74 7.80 -2.24 5.60
CA LEU A 74 8.61 -2.03 6.79
C LEU A 74 8.48 -0.62 7.38
N ASP A 75 8.18 0.40 6.58
CA ASP A 75 7.94 1.76 7.10
C ASP A 75 6.63 1.90 7.90
N MET A 76 5.81 0.85 7.96
CA MET A 76 4.72 0.76 8.95
C MET A 76 5.24 0.91 10.38
N CYS A 77 6.48 0.48 10.66
CA CYS A 77 7.13 0.67 11.96
C CYS A 77 7.36 2.15 12.27
N GLY A 78 7.90 2.91 11.32
CA GLY A 78 8.08 4.36 11.45
C GLY A 78 6.75 5.10 11.52
N TYR A 79 5.77 4.66 10.73
CA TYR A 79 4.43 5.24 10.70
C TYR A 79 3.68 5.03 12.02
N TYR A 80 3.83 3.85 12.64
CA TYR A 80 3.36 3.59 14.01
C TYR A 80 3.90 4.63 15.00
N VAL A 81 5.24 4.85 15.00
CA VAL A 81 5.87 5.82 15.89
C VAL A 81 5.33 7.22 15.67
N MET A 82 5.22 7.64 14.40
CA MET A 82 4.68 8.95 14.04
C MET A 82 3.24 9.13 14.54
N ARG A 83 2.38 8.12 14.42
CA ARG A 83 0.98 8.20 14.82
C ARG A 83 0.82 8.15 16.34
N LYS A 84 1.55 7.27 17.02
CA LYS A 84 1.46 7.06 18.47
C LYS A 84 2.02 8.25 19.27
N TYR A 85 3.16 8.77 18.84
CA TYR A 85 3.91 9.79 19.59
C TYR A 85 3.87 11.17 18.93
N HIS A 86 2.85 11.43 18.10
CA HIS A 86 2.72 12.73 17.47
C HIS A 86 2.63 13.87 18.50
N PRO A 87 3.27 15.05 18.27
CA PRO A 87 3.25 16.17 19.22
C PRO A 87 1.86 16.66 19.64
N THR A 88 0.83 16.43 18.80
CA THR A 88 -0.57 16.76 19.13
C THR A 88 -1.31 15.64 19.87
N GLY A 89 -0.63 14.57 20.22
CA GLY A 89 -1.18 13.37 20.83
C GLY A 89 -1.36 12.19 19.85
N PRO A 90 -1.69 11.01 20.39
CA PRO A 90 -1.94 9.82 19.58
C PRO A 90 -3.02 10.09 18.51
N GLN A 91 -2.81 9.57 17.31
CA GLN A 91 -3.72 9.77 16.19
C GLN A 91 -4.78 8.66 16.15
N PRO A 92 -6.02 8.97 15.72
CA PRO A 92 -7.05 7.94 15.54
C PRO A 92 -6.58 6.81 14.63
N PRO A 93 -6.96 5.53 14.87
CA PRO A 93 -6.55 4.43 14.03
C PRO A 93 -7.07 4.61 12.59
N ILE A 94 -6.27 4.14 11.63
CA ILE A 94 -6.68 4.06 10.22
C ILE A 94 -6.69 2.61 9.76
N PRO A 95 -7.55 2.24 8.78
CA PRO A 95 -7.57 0.90 8.20
C PRO A 95 -6.23 0.54 7.56
N VAL A 96 -5.75 -0.67 7.82
CA VAL A 96 -4.63 -1.31 7.13
C VAL A 96 -5.09 -2.67 6.61
N TRP A 97 -5.14 -2.81 5.29
CA TRP A 97 -5.50 -4.06 4.63
C TRP A 97 -4.24 -4.78 4.17
N GLY A 98 -4.23 -6.10 4.31
CA GLY A 98 -3.08 -6.90 3.88
C GLY A 98 -3.34 -8.40 3.94
N PRO A 99 -2.33 -9.23 3.60
CA PRO A 99 -2.38 -10.67 3.78
C PRO A 99 -2.63 -11.07 5.24
N ALA A 100 -3.00 -12.32 5.47
CA ALA A 100 -3.17 -12.83 6.83
C ALA A 100 -1.90 -12.64 7.65
N GLY A 101 -2.04 -12.17 8.91
CA GLY A 101 -0.91 -11.94 9.81
C GLY A 101 -0.19 -10.60 9.64
N THR A 102 -0.72 -9.63 8.89
CA THR A 102 -0.11 -8.29 8.72
C THR A 102 0.15 -7.61 10.07
N ALA A 103 -0.82 -7.62 10.99
CA ALA A 103 -0.67 -7.05 12.33
C ALA A 103 0.50 -7.68 13.10
N GLU A 104 0.58 -9.00 13.11
CA GLU A 104 1.67 -9.76 13.76
C GLU A 104 3.03 -9.45 13.11
N ARG A 105 3.07 -9.38 11.77
CA ARG A 105 4.29 -9.11 11.01
C ARG A 105 4.91 -7.76 11.38
N VAL A 106 4.11 -6.68 11.43
CA VAL A 106 4.62 -5.34 11.74
C VAL A 106 4.92 -5.17 13.22
N ALA A 107 4.14 -5.79 14.12
CA ALA A 107 4.43 -5.80 15.55
C ALA A 107 5.78 -6.46 15.84
N ARG A 108 6.03 -7.64 15.28
CA ARG A 108 7.32 -8.35 15.44
C ARG A 108 8.49 -7.58 14.81
N ALA A 109 8.29 -6.90 13.69
CA ALA A 109 9.33 -6.10 13.05
C ALA A 109 9.79 -4.94 13.93
N TYR A 110 8.92 -4.44 14.80
CA TYR A 110 9.22 -3.37 15.78
C TYR A 110 9.49 -3.91 17.21
N GLU A 111 9.61 -5.24 17.36
CA GLU A 111 9.85 -5.92 18.66
C GLU A 111 8.74 -5.66 19.70
N LEU A 112 7.48 -5.45 19.23
CA LEU A 112 6.32 -5.36 20.11
C LEU A 112 5.74 -6.75 20.39
N PRO A 113 5.04 -6.96 21.55
CA PRO A 113 4.12 -8.05 21.72
C PRO A 113 3.09 -8.05 20.58
N VAL A 114 2.65 -9.24 20.15
CA VAL A 114 1.62 -9.32 19.08
C VAL A 114 0.28 -8.73 19.51
N ASP A 115 -0.04 -8.82 20.79
CA ASP A 115 -1.23 -8.26 21.42
C ASP A 115 -0.81 -7.27 22.51
N PRO A 116 -1.20 -5.99 22.46
CA PRO A 116 -2.02 -5.34 21.42
C PRO A 116 -1.27 -4.99 20.11
N GLY A 117 0.05 -5.13 20.07
CA GLY A 117 0.84 -4.79 18.89
C GLY A 117 0.73 -3.31 18.52
N MET A 118 0.23 -3.04 17.30
CA MET A 118 -0.01 -1.70 16.76
C MET A 118 -1.52 -1.42 16.56
N THR A 119 -2.42 -2.16 17.24
CA THR A 119 -3.87 -2.07 17.00
C THR A 119 -4.52 -0.81 17.58
N GLU A 120 -3.80 -0.04 18.39
CA GLU A 120 -4.27 1.28 18.83
C GLU A 120 -4.11 2.35 17.74
N GLU A 121 -3.17 2.17 16.80
CA GLU A 121 -2.85 3.09 15.71
C GLU A 121 -3.37 2.64 14.36
N PHE A 122 -3.64 1.33 14.19
CA PHE A 122 -4.08 0.72 12.93
C PHE A 122 -5.20 -0.29 13.16
N ASP A 123 -6.25 -0.19 12.34
CA ASP A 123 -7.34 -1.17 12.26
C ASP A 123 -7.01 -2.18 11.15
N PHE A 124 -6.50 -3.36 11.54
CA PHE A 124 -6.00 -4.36 10.59
C PHE A 124 -7.12 -5.24 10.03
N HIS A 125 -7.15 -5.38 8.72
CA HIS A 125 -8.07 -6.22 7.96
C HIS A 125 -7.33 -7.15 7.02
N THR A 126 -7.87 -8.35 6.83
CA THR A 126 -7.35 -9.34 5.88
C THR A 126 -8.17 -9.31 4.59
N TYR A 127 -7.53 -9.59 3.46
CA TYR A 127 -8.20 -9.69 2.17
C TYR A 127 -9.07 -10.95 2.10
N ASP A 128 -10.39 -10.78 2.06
CA ASP A 128 -11.40 -11.84 1.95
C ASP A 128 -12.38 -11.64 0.79
N GLY A 129 -12.19 -10.59 0.00
CA GLY A 129 -13.03 -10.22 -1.14
C GLY A 129 -12.98 -8.73 -1.45
N PRO A 130 -13.86 -8.25 -2.33
CA PRO A 130 -13.93 -6.83 -2.67
C PRO A 130 -14.39 -5.99 -1.48
N PHE A 131 -13.83 -4.78 -1.35
CA PHE A 131 -14.21 -3.81 -0.31
C PHE A 131 -14.11 -2.38 -0.82
N THR A 132 -14.57 -1.42 -0.01
CA THR A 132 -14.56 0.01 -0.37
C THR A 132 -13.88 0.85 0.71
N ILE A 133 -13.14 1.87 0.27
CA ILE A 133 -12.58 2.92 1.11
C ILE A 133 -12.94 4.26 0.45
N GLY A 134 -13.86 5.00 1.06
CA GLY A 134 -14.39 6.22 0.43
C GLY A 134 -14.85 5.97 -1.01
N PRO A 135 -14.30 6.68 -2.01
CA PRO A 135 -14.67 6.51 -3.41
C PRO A 135 -13.99 5.31 -4.10
N PHE A 136 -13.03 4.66 -3.44
CA PHE A 136 -12.29 3.55 -4.01
C PHE A 136 -13.03 2.24 -3.80
N THR A 137 -13.24 1.48 -4.88
CA THR A 137 -13.60 0.07 -4.83
C THR A 137 -12.36 -0.75 -5.13
N ILE A 138 -11.97 -1.62 -4.22
CA ILE A 138 -10.76 -2.43 -4.29
C ILE A 138 -11.16 -3.89 -4.45
N LEU A 139 -10.57 -4.58 -5.45
CA LEU A 139 -10.64 -6.02 -5.64
C LEU A 139 -9.22 -6.59 -5.50
N PRO A 140 -8.87 -7.17 -4.34
CA PRO A 140 -7.62 -7.91 -4.19
C PRO A 140 -7.69 -9.21 -4.99
N ILE A 141 -6.59 -9.58 -5.63
CA ILE A 141 -6.47 -10.77 -6.46
C ILE A 141 -5.15 -11.46 -6.08
N PRO A 142 -5.19 -12.74 -5.64
CA PRO A 142 -3.97 -13.48 -5.36
C PRO A 142 -3.07 -13.57 -6.61
N VAL A 143 -1.77 -13.45 -6.38
CA VAL A 143 -0.73 -13.52 -7.42
C VAL A 143 0.34 -14.56 -7.07
N ASP A 144 1.19 -14.88 -8.02
CA ASP A 144 2.24 -15.91 -7.85
C ASP A 144 3.52 -15.27 -7.32
N HIS A 145 3.78 -15.49 -6.02
CA HIS A 145 4.94 -14.97 -5.30
C HIS A 145 5.33 -15.97 -4.20
N PRO A 146 6.62 -16.05 -3.77
CA PRO A 146 7.07 -17.02 -2.76
C PRO A 146 6.33 -17.00 -1.42
N ILE A 147 5.71 -15.88 -1.06
CA ILE A 147 4.84 -15.73 0.10
C ILE A 147 3.44 -15.26 -0.33
N GLU A 148 2.46 -15.35 0.56
CA GLU A 148 1.10 -14.83 0.29
C GLU A 148 1.15 -13.39 -0.19
N ALA A 149 0.68 -13.15 -1.42
CA ALA A 149 0.73 -11.87 -2.08
C ALA A 149 -0.52 -11.59 -2.91
N TYR A 150 -0.85 -10.31 -3.03
CA TYR A 150 -2.01 -9.81 -3.76
C TYR A 150 -1.63 -8.65 -4.67
N GLY A 151 -2.08 -8.72 -5.90
CA GLY A 151 -2.27 -7.52 -6.71
C GLY A 151 -3.70 -7.00 -6.53
N MET A 152 -4.00 -5.83 -7.08
CA MET A 152 -5.25 -5.14 -6.83
C MET A 152 -5.81 -4.49 -8.09
N ARG A 153 -7.13 -4.58 -8.26
CA ARG A 153 -7.87 -3.69 -9.17
C ARG A 153 -8.53 -2.62 -8.34
N ILE A 154 -8.31 -1.37 -8.68
CA ILE A 154 -8.78 -0.22 -7.92
C ILE A 154 -9.56 0.69 -8.84
N SER A 155 -10.83 0.92 -8.50
CA SER A 155 -11.75 1.75 -9.28
C SER A 155 -12.20 2.96 -8.49
N ALA A 156 -12.18 4.13 -9.13
CA ALA A 156 -12.75 5.37 -8.60
C ALA A 156 -13.08 6.34 -9.73
N GLY A 157 -14.22 7.04 -9.64
CA GLY A 157 -14.61 8.06 -10.62
C GLY A 157 -14.71 7.53 -12.07
N GLY A 158 -15.18 6.30 -12.26
CA GLY A 158 -15.33 5.67 -13.59
C GLY A 158 -14.02 5.22 -14.24
N SER A 159 -12.92 5.22 -13.53
CA SER A 159 -11.62 4.73 -14.00
C SER A 159 -11.15 3.57 -13.13
N THR A 160 -10.51 2.57 -13.76
CA THR A 160 -9.91 1.42 -13.07
C THR A 160 -8.42 1.35 -13.37
N MET A 161 -7.61 1.09 -12.34
CA MET A 161 -6.21 0.74 -12.48
C MET A 161 -5.93 -0.65 -11.91
N GLY A 162 -4.89 -1.29 -12.43
CA GLY A 162 -4.28 -2.49 -11.87
C GLY A 162 -2.98 -2.16 -11.16
N TYR A 163 -2.72 -2.82 -10.05
CA TYR A 163 -1.44 -2.86 -9.34
C TYR A 163 -1.04 -4.32 -9.17
N SER A 164 0.13 -4.70 -9.66
CA SER A 164 0.55 -6.11 -9.62
C SER A 164 0.98 -6.58 -8.23
N GLY A 165 1.51 -5.68 -7.37
CA GLY A 165 2.44 -6.11 -6.34
C GLY A 165 3.64 -6.81 -6.97
N ASP A 166 4.32 -7.67 -6.22
CA ASP A 166 5.36 -8.55 -6.76
C ASP A 166 4.74 -9.87 -7.20
N THR A 167 5.03 -10.31 -8.43
CA THR A 167 4.43 -11.52 -9.01
C THR A 167 5.22 -12.08 -10.17
N ALA A 168 5.29 -13.40 -10.28
CA ALA A 168 5.57 -14.07 -11.53
C ALA A 168 4.37 -13.98 -12.49
N PRO A 169 4.54 -14.26 -13.79
CA PRO A 169 3.42 -14.37 -14.72
C PRO A 169 2.40 -15.41 -14.25
N CYS A 170 1.14 -14.99 -14.07
CA CYS A 170 0.07 -15.85 -13.57
C CYS A 170 -1.32 -15.36 -14.00
N GLU A 171 -2.34 -16.22 -13.87
CA GLU A 171 -3.73 -15.85 -14.15
C GLU A 171 -4.21 -14.63 -13.33
N GLY A 172 -3.72 -14.50 -12.10
CA GLY A 172 -4.01 -13.33 -11.25
C GLY A 172 -3.58 -12.03 -11.90
N LEU A 173 -2.37 -11.99 -12.46
CA LEU A 173 -1.85 -10.83 -13.17
C LEU A 173 -2.68 -10.50 -14.42
N ASP A 174 -3.08 -11.51 -15.19
CA ASP A 174 -3.94 -11.34 -16.37
C ASP A 174 -5.29 -10.71 -15.97
N ARG A 175 -5.88 -11.15 -14.86
CA ARG A 175 -7.12 -10.60 -14.32
C ARG A 175 -6.97 -9.17 -13.83
N ILE A 176 -5.82 -8.85 -13.21
CA ILE A 176 -5.49 -7.49 -12.76
C ILE A 176 -5.38 -6.55 -13.96
N ALA A 177 -4.70 -6.99 -15.01
CA ALA A 177 -4.41 -6.19 -16.21
C ALA A 177 -5.62 -6.01 -17.14
N ALA A 178 -6.63 -6.89 -17.07
CA ALA A 178 -7.74 -6.90 -18.01
C ALA A 178 -8.57 -5.60 -18.00
N ASN A 179 -8.65 -4.91 -19.14
CA ASN A 179 -9.49 -3.72 -19.33
C ASN A 179 -9.26 -2.59 -18.31
N VAL A 180 -8.04 -2.42 -17.79
CA VAL A 180 -7.68 -1.29 -16.95
C VAL A 180 -7.21 -0.11 -17.80
N ARG A 181 -7.40 1.10 -17.29
CA ARG A 181 -6.87 2.32 -17.91
C ARG A 181 -5.37 2.48 -17.70
N LEU A 182 -4.86 1.97 -16.60
CA LEU A 182 -3.47 1.99 -16.20
C LEU A 182 -3.13 0.68 -15.52
N LEU A 183 -2.02 0.06 -15.89
CA LEU A 183 -1.40 -1.03 -15.15
C LEU A 183 -0.09 -0.53 -14.55
N LEU A 184 0.01 -0.58 -13.22
CA LEU A 184 1.27 -0.43 -12.49
C LEU A 184 1.78 -1.84 -12.20
N CYS A 185 2.81 -2.25 -12.93
CA CYS A 185 3.36 -3.59 -12.87
C CYS A 185 4.83 -3.53 -12.47
N GLU A 186 5.26 -4.48 -11.66
CA GLU A 186 6.68 -4.66 -11.37
C GLU A 186 7.50 -4.98 -12.63
N ALA A 187 8.80 -4.72 -12.57
CA ALA A 187 9.77 -5.07 -13.60
C ALA A 187 11.14 -5.31 -12.96
N SER A 188 11.33 -6.46 -12.34
CA SER A 188 12.55 -6.80 -11.60
C SER A 188 13.73 -7.10 -12.50
N PHE A 189 13.50 -7.58 -13.74
CA PHE A 189 14.52 -7.98 -14.68
C PHE A 189 14.32 -7.32 -16.05
N ARG A 190 15.43 -7.11 -16.77
CA ARG A 190 15.39 -6.73 -18.19
C ARG A 190 15.31 -7.99 -19.04
N ASP A 191 14.85 -7.88 -20.29
CA ASP A 191 14.77 -9.02 -21.25
C ASP A 191 16.11 -9.72 -21.46
N THR A 192 17.23 -9.06 -21.14
CA THR A 192 18.59 -9.57 -21.30
C THR A 192 19.17 -10.15 -20.02
N ASP A 193 18.48 -10.02 -18.89
CA ASP A 193 18.98 -10.52 -17.61
C ASP A 193 18.68 -12.02 -17.49
N GLU A 194 19.66 -12.80 -17.02
CA GLU A 194 19.42 -14.18 -16.64
C GLU A 194 18.59 -14.18 -15.36
N ASN A 195 17.43 -14.79 -15.42
CA ASN A 195 16.55 -14.93 -14.26
C ASN A 195 17.19 -15.96 -13.29
N PRO A 196 17.46 -15.60 -12.02
CA PRO A 196 18.10 -16.50 -11.07
C PRO A 196 17.26 -17.72 -10.69
#